data_dc8462e43defa00895bcd1b1838289ad
#
_entry.id   dc8462e43defa00895bcd1b1838289ad
#
_cell.length_a   1.000
_cell.length_b   1.000
_cell.length_c   1.000
_cell.angle_alpha   90.00
_cell.angle_beta   90.00
_cell.angle_gamma   90.00
#
_symmetry.space_group_name_H-M   'P 1'
#
loop_
_entity.id
_entity.type
_entity.pdbx_description
1 polymer ?
#
loop_
_entity_poly.entity_id
_entity_poly.type
_entity_poly.pdbx_seq_one_letter_code
_entity_poly.pdbx_strand_id
1 'polypeptide(L)'
;LIPLSQSLLLNNYPAAKRSIALAQWSMTVIVAPICGPILGGYISDNYLWGWIFFINVPIGALVVLMTLQSLRGREPRTEQRRIDGIGLALLVVGIGSLQIMLDRGKELDWFASTEFIVLTVVAVVASSFLIVWELTDDNPIVDLSLFKSRNFTIGCLCSSLAYMLYFGAIVLLPQLLQEVYGYTATW
;
A
#
# COMPACT_ATOMS: atom_id res chain seq x y z
N LEU A 1 -3.16 -2.77 -6.10
CA LEU A 1 -2.70 -3.49 -7.30
C LEU A 1 -1.59 -4.52 -7.00
N ILE A 2 -0.66 -4.24 -6.07
CA ILE A 2 0.47 -5.14 -5.75
C ILE A 2 0.01 -6.55 -5.35
N PRO A 3 -0.88 -6.74 -4.35
CA PRO A 3 -1.35 -8.09 -3.99
C PRO A 3 -2.12 -8.80 -5.11
N LEU A 4 -2.88 -8.03 -5.91
CA LEU A 4 -3.64 -8.59 -7.03
C LEU A 4 -2.71 -9.13 -8.12
N SER A 5 -1.66 -8.38 -8.49
CA SER A 5 -0.69 -8.83 -9.48
C SER A 5 0.07 -10.07 -9.02
N GLN A 6 0.42 -10.13 -7.74
CA GLN A 6 1.05 -11.31 -7.14
C GLN A 6 0.14 -12.53 -7.15
N SER A 7 -1.14 -12.37 -6.79
CA SER A 7 -2.14 -13.44 -6.84
C SER A 7 -2.38 -13.95 -8.25
N LEU A 8 -2.54 -13.05 -9.23
CA LEU A 8 -2.69 -13.42 -10.64
C LEU A 8 -1.48 -14.21 -11.14
N LEU A 9 -0.28 -13.80 -10.75
CA LEU A 9 0.96 -14.47 -11.14
C LEU A 9 1.02 -15.89 -10.54
N LEU A 10 0.74 -16.04 -9.24
CA LEU A 10 0.71 -17.33 -8.56
C LEU A 10 -0.34 -18.30 -9.13
N ASN A 11 -1.48 -17.79 -9.57
CA ASN A 11 -2.56 -18.60 -10.14
C ASN A 11 -2.29 -19.04 -11.58
N ASN A 12 -1.51 -18.28 -12.34
CA ASN A 12 -1.22 -18.58 -13.75
C ASN A 12 0.07 -19.38 -13.97
N TYR A 13 0.97 -19.46 -12.97
CA TYR A 13 2.22 -20.20 -13.10
C TYR A 13 2.18 -21.58 -12.44
N PRO A 14 2.75 -22.63 -13.10
CA PRO A 14 2.89 -23.96 -12.50
C PRO A 14 3.72 -23.90 -11.20
N ALA A 15 3.43 -24.77 -10.24
CA ALA A 15 4.07 -24.78 -8.92
C ALA A 15 5.61 -24.75 -8.99
N ALA A 16 6.21 -25.48 -9.94
CA ALA A 16 7.66 -25.55 -10.13
C ALA A 16 8.31 -24.23 -10.57
N LYS A 17 7.54 -23.29 -11.16
CA LYS A 17 8.05 -21.99 -11.66
C LYS A 17 7.60 -20.81 -10.84
N ARG A 18 6.79 -21.01 -9.79
CA ARG A 18 6.25 -19.92 -8.96
C ARG A 18 7.34 -19.09 -8.27
N SER A 19 8.38 -19.75 -7.78
CA SER A 19 9.50 -19.04 -7.13
C SER A 19 10.25 -18.13 -8.08
N ILE A 20 10.49 -18.55 -9.32
CA ILE A 20 11.14 -17.73 -10.35
C ILE A 20 10.24 -16.54 -10.73
N ALA A 21 8.94 -16.80 -10.92
CA ALA A 21 7.98 -15.75 -11.25
C ALA A 21 7.87 -14.71 -10.14
N LEU A 22 7.85 -15.13 -8.86
CA LEU A 22 7.88 -14.23 -7.71
C LEU A 22 9.17 -13.43 -7.62
N ALA A 23 10.33 -14.04 -7.92
CA ALA A 23 11.60 -13.33 -7.93
C ALA A 23 11.61 -12.22 -9.00
N GLN A 24 11.14 -12.50 -10.22
CA GLN A 24 11.02 -11.49 -11.29
C GLN A 24 10.04 -10.37 -10.90
N TRP A 25 8.91 -10.73 -10.30
CA TRP A 25 7.94 -9.77 -9.80
C TRP A 25 8.54 -8.86 -8.71
N SER A 26 9.28 -9.44 -7.75
CA SER A 26 9.95 -8.69 -6.68
C SER A 26 11.00 -7.72 -7.23
N MET A 27 11.78 -8.13 -8.24
CA MET A 27 12.72 -7.23 -8.92
C MET A 27 12.01 -6.00 -9.50
N THR A 28 10.87 -6.22 -10.17
CA THR A 28 10.08 -5.13 -10.77
C THR A 28 9.54 -4.17 -9.69
N VAL A 29 9.08 -4.69 -8.56
CA VAL A 29 8.56 -3.88 -7.45
C VAL A 29 9.65 -3.02 -6.80
N ILE A 30 10.90 -3.51 -6.75
CA ILE A 30 12.03 -2.76 -6.17
C ILE A 30 12.54 -1.65 -7.10
N VAL A 31 12.46 -1.81 -8.41
CA VAL A 31 12.94 -0.81 -9.38
C VAL A 31 12.18 0.51 -9.28
N ALA A 32 10.85 0.45 -9.07
CA ALA A 32 10.02 1.66 -9.03
C ALA A 32 10.41 2.65 -7.89
N PRO A 33 10.61 2.22 -6.63
CA PRO A 33 11.10 3.10 -5.56
C PRO A 33 12.50 3.65 -5.79
N ILE A 34 13.35 2.96 -6.53
CA ILE A 34 14.70 3.45 -6.87
C ILE A 34 14.63 4.53 -7.96
N CYS A 35 13.85 4.27 -9.01
CA CYS A 35 13.71 5.21 -10.13
C CYS A 35 12.83 6.41 -9.78
N GLY A 36 11.88 6.26 -8.85
CA GLY A 36 10.91 7.30 -8.48
C GLY A 36 11.57 8.60 -8.03
N PRO A 37 12.42 8.61 -7.01
CA PRO A 37 13.09 9.83 -6.55
C PRO A 37 13.99 10.47 -7.61
N ILE A 38 14.70 9.66 -8.41
CA ILE A 38 15.59 10.16 -9.49
C ILE A 38 14.76 10.86 -10.57
N LEU A 39 13.71 10.21 -11.07
CA LEU A 39 12.84 10.80 -12.10
C LEU A 39 12.03 11.98 -11.53
N GLY A 40 11.51 11.83 -10.34
CA GLY A 40 10.74 12.89 -9.65
C GLY A 40 11.59 14.13 -9.37
N GLY A 41 12.81 13.95 -8.87
CA GLY A 41 13.76 15.03 -8.66
C GLY A 41 14.11 15.73 -9.97
N TYR A 42 14.49 14.99 -11.01
CA TYR A 42 14.81 15.55 -12.31
C TYR A 42 13.63 16.34 -12.91
N ILE A 43 12.40 15.82 -12.81
CA ILE A 43 11.22 16.51 -13.33
C ILE A 43 10.92 17.78 -12.48
N SER A 44 11.05 17.69 -11.18
CA SER A 44 10.79 18.83 -10.28
C SER A 44 11.78 19.97 -10.49
N ASP A 45 13.06 19.63 -10.75
CA ASP A 45 14.13 20.62 -10.95
C ASP A 45 14.10 21.28 -12.34
N ASN A 46 13.66 20.55 -13.38
CA ASN A 46 13.74 21.01 -14.77
C ASN A 46 12.38 21.35 -15.40
N TYR A 47 11.26 20.88 -14.80
CA TYR A 47 9.91 21.07 -15.33
C TYR A 47 8.95 21.46 -14.20
N LEU A 48 7.68 21.70 -14.55
CA LEU A 48 6.63 21.91 -13.58
C LEU A 48 6.37 20.62 -12.79
N TRP A 49 6.28 20.69 -11.48
CA TRP A 49 6.03 19.56 -10.59
C TRP A 49 4.80 18.69 -11.00
N GLY A 50 3.81 19.29 -11.64
CA GLY A 50 2.63 18.58 -12.15
C GLY A 50 2.95 17.48 -13.16
N TRP A 51 4.08 17.55 -13.87
CA TRP A 51 4.51 16.50 -14.81
C TRP A 51 4.81 15.17 -14.14
N ILE A 52 5.12 15.16 -12.83
CA ILE A 52 5.28 13.92 -12.05
C ILE A 52 4.01 13.07 -12.07
N PHE A 53 2.84 13.70 -12.13
CA PHE A 53 1.56 12.98 -12.25
C PHE A 53 1.25 12.58 -13.70
N PHE A 54 1.56 13.44 -14.65
CA PHE A 54 1.27 13.17 -16.06
C PHE A 54 2.08 12.01 -16.65
N ILE A 55 3.29 11.74 -16.16
CA ILE A 55 4.08 10.58 -16.59
C ILE A 55 3.38 9.24 -16.30
N ASN A 56 2.49 9.20 -15.30
CA ASN A 56 1.73 8.01 -14.97
C ASN A 56 0.60 7.72 -15.96
N VAL A 57 0.13 8.71 -16.72
CA VAL A 57 -0.97 8.54 -17.67
C VAL A 57 -0.61 7.60 -18.83
N PRO A 58 0.48 7.81 -19.59
CA PRO A 58 0.87 6.91 -20.66
C PRO A 58 1.25 5.51 -20.15
N ILE A 59 1.92 5.43 -18.98
CA ILE A 59 2.26 4.16 -18.34
C ILE A 59 0.99 3.41 -17.93
N GLY A 60 0.04 4.09 -17.30
CA GLY A 60 -1.25 3.52 -16.90
C GLY A 60 -2.07 3.03 -18.11
N ALA A 61 -2.14 3.81 -19.19
CA ALA A 61 -2.80 3.41 -20.42
C ALA A 61 -2.18 2.15 -21.02
N LEU A 62 -0.84 2.08 -21.09
CA LEU A 62 -0.11 0.91 -21.57
C LEU A 62 -0.38 -0.32 -20.70
N VAL A 63 -0.36 -0.19 -19.38
CA VAL A 63 -0.67 -1.28 -18.44
C VAL A 63 -2.10 -1.79 -18.64
N VAL A 64 -3.08 -0.89 -18.78
CA VAL A 64 -4.48 -1.28 -19.05
C VAL A 64 -4.60 -2.05 -20.36
N LEU A 65 -4.00 -1.55 -21.45
CA LEU A 65 -4.03 -2.22 -22.76
C LEU A 65 -3.39 -3.61 -22.70
N MET A 66 -2.20 -3.72 -22.10
CA MET A 66 -1.51 -5.01 -21.96
C MET A 66 -2.30 -5.99 -21.09
N THR A 67 -2.91 -5.52 -20.01
CA THR A 67 -3.73 -6.36 -19.11
C THR A 67 -4.97 -6.87 -19.84
N LEU A 68 -5.68 -6.00 -20.55
CA LEU A 68 -6.85 -6.40 -21.34
C LEU A 68 -6.50 -7.42 -22.42
N GLN A 69 -5.36 -7.26 -23.09
CA GLN A 69 -4.89 -8.23 -24.11
C GLN A 69 -4.52 -9.57 -23.48
N SER A 70 -3.81 -9.55 -22.34
CA SER A 70 -3.30 -10.76 -21.67
C SER A 70 -4.40 -11.59 -21.01
N LEU A 71 -5.44 -10.93 -20.49
CA LEU A 71 -6.56 -11.59 -19.83
C LEU A 71 -7.73 -11.91 -20.77
N ARG A 72 -7.67 -11.49 -22.03
CA ARG A 72 -8.71 -11.75 -23.01
C ARG A 72 -8.94 -13.25 -23.19
N GLY A 73 -10.12 -13.74 -22.83
CA GLY A 73 -10.47 -15.17 -22.91
C GLY A 73 -10.03 -16.03 -21.74
N ARG A 74 -9.47 -15.43 -20.69
CA ARG A 74 -9.06 -16.13 -19.44
C ARG A 74 -9.86 -15.69 -18.22
N GLU A 75 -11.09 -15.23 -18.43
CA GLU A 75 -11.92 -14.81 -17.31
C GLU A 75 -12.23 -16.01 -16.42
N PRO A 76 -11.76 -16.04 -15.16
CA PRO A 76 -12.21 -17.05 -14.21
C PRO A 76 -13.71 -16.85 -13.98
N ARG A 77 -14.44 -17.94 -13.73
CA ARG A 77 -15.85 -17.83 -13.32
C ARG A 77 -15.94 -16.90 -12.12
N THR A 78 -16.61 -15.77 -12.31
CA THR A 78 -16.86 -14.81 -11.25
C THR A 78 -17.81 -15.43 -10.24
N GLU A 79 -17.29 -15.85 -9.10
CA GLU A 79 -18.16 -16.15 -7.95
C GLU A 79 -18.68 -14.82 -7.43
N GLN A 80 -19.99 -14.62 -7.49
CA GLN A 80 -20.64 -13.47 -6.86
C GLN A 80 -20.63 -13.70 -5.34
N ARG A 81 -19.56 -13.28 -4.68
CA ARG A 81 -19.56 -13.17 -3.21
C ARG A 81 -20.22 -11.84 -2.82
N ARG A 82 -21.05 -11.89 -1.80
CA ARG A 82 -21.58 -10.66 -1.17
C ARG A 82 -20.39 -9.87 -0.60
N ILE A 83 -20.27 -8.62 -1.03
CA ILE A 83 -19.28 -7.72 -0.47
C ILE A 83 -19.83 -7.25 0.88
N ASP A 84 -19.06 -7.44 1.95
CA ASP A 84 -19.37 -6.86 3.25
C ASP A 84 -19.14 -5.33 3.21
N GLY A 85 -20.25 -4.60 2.98
CA GLY A 85 -20.22 -3.15 2.90
C GLY A 85 -19.95 -2.48 4.25
N ILE A 86 -20.32 -3.11 5.35
CA ILE A 86 -20.13 -2.58 6.71
C ILE A 86 -18.65 -2.71 7.10
N GLY A 87 -18.07 -3.90 6.96
CA GLY A 87 -16.64 -4.12 7.20
C GLY A 87 -15.77 -3.23 6.33
N LEU A 88 -16.12 -3.06 5.04
CA LEU A 88 -15.42 -2.15 4.15
C LEU A 88 -15.48 -0.69 4.61
N ALA A 89 -16.66 -0.21 5.02
CA ALA A 89 -16.83 1.15 5.53
C ALA A 89 -16.02 1.37 6.82
N LEU A 90 -16.07 0.42 7.76
CA LEU A 90 -15.29 0.48 9.01
C LEU A 90 -13.77 0.46 8.73
N LEU A 91 -13.32 -0.36 7.78
CA LEU A 91 -11.93 -0.41 7.35
C LEU A 91 -11.47 0.94 6.77
N VAL A 92 -12.24 1.50 5.84
CA VAL A 92 -11.92 2.79 5.20
C VAL A 92 -11.91 3.92 6.23
N VAL A 93 -12.90 3.99 7.10
CA VAL A 93 -12.97 5.02 8.14
C VAL A 93 -11.88 4.84 9.19
N GLY A 94 -11.66 3.62 9.68
CA GLY A 94 -10.66 3.34 10.72
C GLY A 94 -9.23 3.58 10.24
N ILE A 95 -8.83 2.98 9.12
CA ILE A 95 -7.48 3.14 8.55
C ILE A 95 -7.29 4.55 7.99
N GLY A 96 -8.32 5.12 7.32
CA GLY A 96 -8.25 6.47 6.77
C GLY A 96 -8.05 7.54 7.84
N SER A 97 -8.82 7.48 8.94
CA SER A 97 -8.64 8.42 10.06
C SER A 97 -7.31 8.21 10.78
N LEU A 98 -6.84 6.97 10.92
CA LEU A 98 -5.52 6.68 11.48
C LEU A 98 -4.40 7.28 10.60
N GLN A 99 -4.49 7.10 9.29
CA GLN A 99 -3.52 7.64 8.34
C GLN A 99 -3.48 9.18 8.40
N ILE A 100 -4.63 9.84 8.30
CA ILE A 100 -4.71 11.31 8.35
C ILE A 100 -4.19 11.84 9.71
N MET A 101 -4.52 11.15 10.81
CA MET A 101 -4.05 11.50 12.14
C MET A 101 -2.51 11.46 12.21
N LEU A 102 -1.89 10.40 11.69
CA LEU A 102 -0.43 10.25 11.70
C LEU A 102 0.26 11.25 10.77
N ASP A 103 -0.28 11.48 9.58
CA ASP A 103 0.29 12.41 8.59
C ASP A 103 0.26 13.86 9.07
N ARG A 104 -0.85 14.28 9.69
CA ARG A 104 -1.05 15.68 10.14
C ARG A 104 -0.69 15.92 11.60
N GLY A 105 -0.25 14.90 12.34
CA GLY A 105 0.02 15.00 13.76
C GLY A 105 0.98 16.12 14.14
N LYS A 106 2.07 16.27 13.37
CA LYS A 106 3.08 17.35 13.57
C LYS A 106 2.50 18.75 13.29
N GLU A 107 1.67 18.90 12.27
CA GLU A 107 1.05 20.18 11.88
C GLU A 107 -0.03 20.62 12.87
N LEU A 108 -0.70 19.67 13.50
CA LEU A 108 -1.79 19.88 14.44
C LEU A 108 -1.34 19.96 15.92
N ASP A 109 -0.03 20.02 16.19
CA ASP A 109 0.51 19.96 17.56
C ASP A 109 -0.01 18.80 18.40
N TRP A 110 -0.22 17.64 17.74
CA TRP A 110 -0.65 16.38 18.36
C TRP A 110 -1.93 16.57 19.20
N PHE A 111 -1.94 16.10 20.42
CA PHE A 111 -3.11 16.13 21.32
C PHE A 111 -3.57 17.53 21.78
N ALA A 112 -2.89 18.60 21.38
CA ALA A 112 -3.34 19.96 21.63
C ALA A 112 -4.48 20.40 20.71
N SER A 113 -4.63 19.77 19.53
CA SER A 113 -5.68 20.06 18.56
C SER A 113 -6.92 19.19 18.76
N THR A 114 -8.10 19.81 18.73
CA THR A 114 -9.38 19.11 18.74
C THR A 114 -9.55 18.20 17.52
N GLU A 115 -9.06 18.62 16.35
CA GLU A 115 -9.11 17.82 15.13
C GLU A 115 -8.33 16.51 15.29
N PHE A 116 -7.12 16.57 15.86
CA PHE A 116 -6.32 15.38 16.15
C PHE A 116 -7.01 14.42 17.12
N ILE A 117 -7.62 14.96 18.20
CA ILE A 117 -8.36 14.15 19.17
C ILE A 117 -9.56 13.45 18.51
N VAL A 118 -10.33 14.17 17.68
CA VAL A 118 -11.47 13.59 16.96
C VAL A 118 -11.02 12.48 16.02
N LEU A 119 -9.98 12.70 15.23
CA LEU A 119 -9.42 11.68 14.34
C LEU A 119 -8.94 10.45 15.12
N THR A 120 -8.29 10.66 16.26
CA THR A 120 -7.85 9.56 17.16
C THR A 120 -9.03 8.75 17.67
N VAL A 121 -10.07 9.42 18.17
CA VAL A 121 -11.28 8.75 18.67
C VAL A 121 -11.97 7.97 17.55
N VAL A 122 -12.13 8.57 16.37
CA VAL A 122 -12.75 7.91 15.21
C VAL A 122 -11.92 6.69 14.78
N ALA A 123 -10.59 6.83 14.69
CA ALA A 123 -9.69 5.73 14.32
C ALA A 123 -9.80 4.57 15.32
N VAL A 124 -9.76 4.84 16.62
CA VAL A 124 -9.84 3.81 17.67
C VAL A 124 -11.22 3.14 17.68
N VAL A 125 -12.30 3.93 17.63
CA VAL A 125 -13.67 3.40 17.65
C VAL A 125 -13.94 2.56 16.41
N ALA A 126 -13.66 3.11 15.20
CA ALA A 126 -13.91 2.38 13.95
C ALA A 126 -13.07 1.10 13.83
N SER A 127 -11.79 1.14 14.26
CA SER A 127 -10.94 -0.05 14.28
C SER A 127 -11.39 -1.10 15.28
N SER A 128 -11.87 -0.68 16.45
CA SER A 128 -12.42 -1.59 17.46
C SER A 128 -13.70 -2.27 16.97
N PHE A 129 -14.61 -1.50 16.36
CA PHE A 129 -15.81 -2.05 15.74
C PHE A 129 -15.49 -2.97 14.56
N LEU A 130 -14.49 -2.63 13.75
CA LEU A 130 -14.00 -3.49 12.66
C LEU A 130 -13.57 -4.85 13.19
N ILE A 131 -12.73 -4.89 14.24
CA ILE A 131 -12.25 -6.15 14.81
C ILE A 131 -13.42 -7.01 15.31
N VAL A 132 -14.39 -6.41 16.01
CA VAL A 132 -15.58 -7.12 16.51
C VAL A 132 -16.42 -7.63 15.32
N TRP A 133 -16.62 -6.80 14.30
CA TRP A 133 -17.39 -7.14 13.10
C TRP A 133 -16.76 -8.32 12.35
N GLU A 134 -15.46 -8.24 12.04
CA GLU A 134 -14.72 -9.28 11.31
C GLU A 134 -14.64 -10.62 12.08
N LEU A 135 -14.77 -10.58 13.41
CA LEU A 135 -14.85 -11.81 14.24
C LEU A 135 -16.24 -12.43 14.29
N THR A 136 -17.28 -11.67 13.92
CA THR A 136 -18.68 -12.10 14.04
C THR A 136 -19.36 -12.34 12.70
N ASP A 137 -18.85 -11.79 11.61
CA ASP A 137 -19.43 -11.98 10.27
C ASP A 137 -18.98 -13.32 9.65
N ASP A 138 -19.92 -13.97 8.94
CA ASP A 138 -19.68 -15.23 8.23
C ASP A 138 -18.82 -15.05 6.96
N ASN A 139 -18.75 -13.84 6.41
CA ASN A 139 -17.98 -13.52 5.20
C ASN A 139 -17.09 -12.28 5.41
N PRO A 140 -16.14 -12.32 6.34
CA PRO A 140 -15.31 -11.19 6.68
C PRO A 140 -14.43 -10.75 5.50
N ILE A 141 -14.16 -9.44 5.39
CA ILE A 141 -13.21 -8.89 4.41
C ILE A 141 -11.78 -9.27 4.82
N VAL A 142 -11.50 -9.19 6.13
CA VAL A 142 -10.20 -9.53 6.70
C VAL A 142 -10.37 -10.76 7.58
N ASP A 143 -9.97 -11.91 7.10
CA ASP A 143 -10.03 -13.14 7.89
C ASP A 143 -9.00 -13.13 9.05
N LEU A 144 -9.43 -12.64 10.21
CA LEU A 144 -8.61 -12.59 11.42
C LEU A 144 -8.25 -13.97 11.96
N SER A 145 -8.92 -15.05 11.51
CA SER A 145 -8.59 -16.42 11.93
C SER A 145 -7.21 -16.86 11.48
N LEU A 146 -6.66 -16.24 10.42
CA LEU A 146 -5.30 -16.47 9.93
C LEU A 146 -4.24 -16.20 10.99
N PHE A 147 -4.50 -15.25 11.88
CA PHE A 147 -3.59 -14.93 13.00
C PHE A 147 -3.51 -16.02 14.08
N LYS A 148 -4.41 -17.01 14.07
CA LYS A 148 -4.28 -18.21 14.91
C LYS A 148 -3.09 -19.07 14.47
N SER A 149 -2.66 -18.96 13.24
CA SER A 149 -1.48 -19.66 12.72
C SER A 149 -0.21 -18.93 13.14
N ARG A 150 0.63 -19.59 13.94
CA ARG A 150 1.91 -19.04 14.41
C ARG A 150 2.81 -18.55 13.27
N ASN A 151 2.89 -19.33 12.18
CA ASN A 151 3.75 -18.99 11.05
C ASN A 151 3.26 -17.72 10.34
N PHE A 152 1.94 -17.57 10.19
CA PHE A 152 1.33 -16.39 9.59
C PHE A 152 1.59 -15.14 10.46
N THR A 153 1.34 -15.23 11.76
CA THR A 153 1.53 -14.11 12.71
C THR A 153 2.98 -13.65 12.76
N ILE A 154 3.93 -14.60 12.88
CA ILE A 154 5.36 -14.26 12.85
C ILE A 154 5.76 -13.67 11.50
N GLY A 155 5.27 -14.22 10.39
CA GLY A 155 5.51 -13.67 9.06
C GLY A 155 5.01 -12.25 8.91
N CYS A 156 3.81 -11.95 9.38
CA CYS A 156 3.25 -10.60 9.39
C CYS A 156 4.09 -9.62 10.23
N LEU A 157 4.50 -10.03 11.44
CA LEU A 157 5.34 -9.20 12.31
C LEU A 157 6.70 -8.92 11.67
N CYS A 158 7.38 -9.94 11.16
CA CYS A 158 8.68 -9.76 10.49
C CYS A 158 8.56 -8.87 9.25
N SER A 159 7.52 -9.07 8.45
CA SER A 159 7.26 -8.22 7.27
C SER A 159 6.95 -6.78 7.66
N SER A 160 6.14 -6.56 8.69
CA SER A 160 5.81 -5.21 9.17
C SER A 160 7.06 -4.46 9.64
N LEU A 161 7.93 -5.11 10.41
CA LEU A 161 9.20 -4.53 10.86
C LEU A 161 10.15 -4.24 9.68
N ALA A 162 10.26 -5.18 8.74
CA ALA A 162 11.09 -4.99 7.55
C ALA A 162 10.60 -3.81 6.70
N TYR A 163 9.29 -3.70 6.46
CA TYR A 163 8.71 -2.58 5.73
C TYR A 163 8.84 -1.25 6.49
N MET A 164 8.67 -1.25 7.81
CA MET A 164 8.88 -0.06 8.64
C MET A 164 10.31 0.49 8.49
N LEU A 165 11.32 -0.39 8.57
CA LEU A 165 12.71 0.00 8.37
C LEU A 165 12.99 0.47 6.95
N TYR A 166 12.46 -0.24 5.95
CA TYR A 166 12.64 0.07 4.54
C TYR A 166 12.05 1.44 4.17
N PHE A 167 10.77 1.68 4.50
CA PHE A 167 10.12 2.96 4.21
C PHE A 167 10.67 4.10 5.09
N GLY A 168 11.01 3.81 6.35
CA GLY A 168 11.68 4.78 7.21
C GLY A 168 13.00 5.26 6.62
N ALA A 169 13.82 4.35 6.09
CA ALA A 169 15.08 4.72 5.44
C ALA A 169 14.86 5.54 4.15
N ILE A 170 13.88 5.16 3.31
CA ILE A 170 13.57 5.88 2.06
C ILE A 170 13.10 7.32 2.34
N VAL A 171 12.35 7.53 3.40
CA VAL A 171 11.79 8.86 3.72
C VAL A 171 12.77 9.70 4.51
N LEU A 172 13.34 9.15 5.59
CA LEU A 172 14.17 9.92 6.53
C LEU A 172 15.55 10.24 5.99
N LEU A 173 16.15 9.35 5.19
CA LEU A 173 17.52 9.59 4.69
C LEU A 173 17.59 10.77 3.70
N PRO A 174 16.75 10.86 2.65
CA PRO A 174 16.73 12.04 1.80
C PRO A 174 16.39 13.32 2.55
N GLN A 175 15.45 13.29 3.49
CA GLN A 175 15.06 14.44 4.29
C GLN A 175 16.25 14.94 5.13
N LEU A 176 16.98 14.04 5.78
CA LEU A 176 18.20 14.36 6.53
C LEU A 176 19.26 15.01 5.62
N LEU A 177 19.48 14.44 4.43
CA LEU A 177 20.47 14.95 3.48
C LEU A 177 20.09 16.35 2.97
N GLN A 178 18.82 16.61 2.71
CA GLN A 178 18.34 17.90 2.23
C GLN A 178 18.31 18.96 3.33
N GLU A 179 17.74 18.65 4.50
CA GLU A 179 17.56 19.62 5.58
C GLU A 179 18.85 19.92 6.37
N VAL A 180 19.70 18.91 6.60
CA VAL A 180 20.90 19.06 7.42
C VAL A 180 22.14 19.29 6.59
N TYR A 181 22.31 18.58 5.49
CA TYR A 181 23.51 18.66 4.67
C TYR A 181 23.36 19.55 3.43
N GLY A 182 22.16 20.08 3.14
CA GLY A 182 21.91 21.01 2.04
C GLY A 182 22.04 20.40 0.65
N TYR A 183 21.90 19.07 0.52
CA TYR A 183 21.86 18.41 -0.80
C TYR A 183 20.62 18.81 -1.57
N THR A 184 20.72 18.87 -2.90
CA THR A 184 19.55 19.05 -3.76
C THR A 184 18.82 17.73 -4.00
N ALA A 185 17.58 17.77 -4.48
CA ALA A 185 16.78 16.57 -4.73
C ALA A 185 17.38 15.63 -5.79
N THR A 186 18.33 16.11 -6.59
CA THR A 186 19.00 15.37 -7.67
C THR A 186 20.34 14.75 -7.26
N TRP A 187 20.81 15.01 -6.05
CA TRP A 187 22.07 14.46 -5.50
C TRP A 187 21.75 13.33 -4.48
#